data_88e7e92343c09fca962327ec2b77ea27
#
_entry.id   88e7e92343c09fca962327ec2b77ea27
#
_cell.length_a   1.000
_cell.length_b   1.000
_cell.length_c   1.000
_cell.angle_alpha   90.00
_cell.angle_beta   90.00
_cell.angle_gamma   90.00
#
_symmetry.space_group_name_H-M   'P 1'
#
loop_
_entity.id
_entity.type
_entity.pdbx_description
1 polymer ?
#
loop_
_entity_poly.entity_id
_entity_poly.type
_entity_poly.pdbx_seq_one_letter_code
_entity_poly.pdbx_strand_id
1 'polypeptide(L)'
;MSATTNAYPAVHNAMWPGLVGKGPDSEPPIDLETMLNLTAAAEVDGKRFDGVDLFLSLPHTDIDSSDDDLAKLAENLASKRLRAGSLVAPVWPPTGGGSAMGSETERAAFLTQVKKACRIGRKLRDLKIRQYGVIRIDSAASPGEWAKDPDGNTKKIAQTFREASAIAEDYGERLAAEGEICWAGMHSWRRNVQLMEMVGRPKTVGFQADMAHTMLFTMGYNAPEDRLLPPDFDWSNGEELAAAYRKMAGALRPWTIDFHDAQNDGTVKGSGSHDKTGRHCQPLDPNGKLDIVRDAGAWMRDDSGKPTRAFAHICWDGCMFPNAVMHDPKTWTDILRIMLAVRNAHGWN
;
A
#
# COMPACT_ATOMS: atom_id res chain seq x y z
N MET A 1 11.67 24.37 24.89
CA MET A 1 11.96 23.46 23.80
C MET A 1 10.91 23.68 22.73
N SER A 2 11.27 24.27 21.60
CA SER A 2 10.32 24.47 20.48
C SER A 2 9.87 23.12 19.99
N ALA A 3 8.57 22.85 20.02
CA ALA A 3 8.00 21.68 19.35
C ALA A 3 8.30 21.86 17.85
N THR A 4 9.23 21.07 17.33
CA THR A 4 9.40 20.95 15.88
C THR A 4 8.08 20.40 15.36
N THR A 5 7.28 21.25 14.70
CA THR A 5 6.13 20.79 13.93
C THR A 5 6.67 19.85 12.87
N ASN A 6 6.38 18.55 13.01
CA ASN A 6 6.76 17.57 12.00
C ASN A 6 6.10 17.99 10.68
N ALA A 7 6.92 18.06 9.61
CA ALA A 7 6.38 18.34 8.29
C ALA A 7 5.35 17.25 7.91
N TYR A 8 4.23 17.66 7.33
CA TYR A 8 3.19 16.74 6.91
C TYR A 8 3.26 16.50 5.39
N PRO A 9 3.00 15.30 4.91
CA PRO A 9 2.85 14.03 5.65
C PRO A 9 4.19 13.53 6.20
N ALA A 10 4.16 12.61 7.16
CA ALA A 10 5.34 11.86 7.57
C ALA A 10 5.85 10.99 6.40
N VAL A 11 7.14 10.69 6.37
CA VAL A 11 7.78 9.92 5.30
C VAL A 11 8.14 8.54 5.83
N HIS A 12 7.50 7.51 5.30
CA HIS A 12 7.70 6.11 5.69
C HIS A 12 8.34 5.29 4.57
N ASN A 13 8.83 4.12 4.94
CA ASN A 13 9.34 3.11 4.02
C ASN A 13 8.68 1.77 4.29
N ALA A 14 8.30 1.04 3.26
CA ALA A 14 7.70 -0.29 3.37
C ALA A 14 8.75 -1.34 3.74
N MET A 15 8.40 -2.27 4.62
CA MET A 15 9.27 -3.38 5.01
C MET A 15 9.01 -4.67 4.22
N TRP A 16 7.83 -4.83 3.63
CA TRP A 16 7.49 -6.03 2.86
C TRP A 16 8.35 -6.29 1.60
N PRO A 17 9.06 -5.34 0.98
CA PRO A 17 10.00 -5.66 -0.10
C PRO A 17 11.07 -6.69 0.29
N GLY A 18 11.38 -6.82 1.58
CA GLY A 18 12.24 -7.89 2.10
C GLY A 18 11.64 -9.29 2.06
N LEU A 19 10.31 -9.42 1.87
CA LEU A 19 9.57 -10.68 1.92
C LEU A 19 8.88 -11.03 0.60
N VAL A 20 8.16 -10.07 0.03
CA VAL A 20 7.33 -10.29 -1.16
C VAL A 20 8.20 -10.61 -2.37
N GLY A 21 7.86 -11.68 -3.07
CA GLY A 21 8.66 -12.18 -4.20
C GLY A 21 9.94 -12.90 -3.80
N LYS A 22 10.16 -13.14 -2.50
CA LYS A 22 11.29 -13.92 -1.96
C LYS A 22 10.86 -15.34 -1.59
N GLY A 23 11.80 -16.27 -1.58
CA GLY A 23 11.50 -17.64 -1.21
C GLY A 23 12.42 -18.68 -1.87
N PRO A 24 12.10 -19.98 -1.74
CA PRO A 24 12.97 -21.08 -2.19
C PRO A 24 13.36 -21.04 -3.67
N ASP A 25 12.46 -20.56 -4.54
CA ASP A 25 12.65 -20.49 -5.99
C ASP A 25 13.06 -19.08 -6.47
N SER A 26 13.49 -18.23 -5.52
CA SER A 26 13.87 -16.84 -5.78
C SER A 26 15.03 -16.44 -4.86
N GLU A 27 15.18 -15.14 -4.60
CA GLU A 27 16.14 -14.65 -3.64
C GLU A 27 15.68 -14.93 -2.19
N PRO A 28 16.60 -15.12 -1.23
CA PRO A 28 16.22 -15.31 0.17
C PRO A 28 15.56 -14.05 0.73
N PRO A 29 14.62 -14.17 1.70
CA PRO A 29 14.09 -13.02 2.43
C PRO A 29 15.21 -12.22 3.11
N ILE A 30 15.02 -10.90 3.18
CA ILE A 30 15.85 -10.00 3.98
C ILE A 30 15.15 -9.82 5.33
N ASP A 31 15.85 -10.02 6.42
CA ASP A 31 15.27 -9.91 7.76
C ASP A 31 14.86 -8.46 8.11
N LEU A 32 13.91 -8.34 9.03
CA LEU A 32 13.36 -7.04 9.43
C LEU A 32 14.43 -6.11 10.01
N GLU A 33 15.37 -6.65 10.79
CA GLU A 33 16.42 -5.83 11.42
C GLU A 33 17.33 -5.17 10.37
N THR A 34 17.71 -5.92 9.33
CA THR A 34 18.47 -5.40 8.19
C THR A 34 17.68 -4.29 7.48
N MET A 35 16.39 -4.51 7.20
CA MET A 35 15.53 -3.51 6.55
C MET A 35 15.39 -2.24 7.40
N LEU A 36 15.20 -2.38 8.71
CA LEU A 36 15.10 -1.26 9.64
C LEU A 36 16.41 -0.47 9.72
N ASN A 37 17.55 -1.16 9.75
CA ASN A 37 18.87 -0.51 9.82
C ASN A 37 19.15 0.30 8.54
N LEU A 38 18.88 -0.24 7.37
CA LEU A 38 19.03 0.45 6.08
C LEU A 38 18.14 1.69 6.01
N THR A 39 16.87 1.56 6.44
CA THR A 39 15.92 2.68 6.47
C THR A 39 16.37 3.77 7.46
N ALA A 40 16.78 3.38 8.66
CA ALA A 40 17.22 4.33 9.71
C ALA A 40 18.53 5.04 9.36
N ALA A 41 19.40 4.40 8.57
CA ALA A 41 20.67 4.98 8.13
C ALA A 41 20.53 5.98 6.98
N ALA A 42 19.44 5.94 6.23
CA ALA A 42 19.20 6.86 5.12
C ALA A 42 19.04 8.31 5.62
N GLU A 43 19.80 9.21 5.04
CA GLU A 43 19.77 10.63 5.40
C GLU A 43 19.96 11.52 4.18
N VAL A 44 19.17 12.58 4.07
CA VAL A 44 19.25 13.63 3.04
C VAL A 44 19.08 14.98 3.71
N ASP A 45 20.10 15.81 3.67
CA ASP A 45 20.11 17.15 4.26
C ASP A 45 19.67 17.16 5.75
N GLY A 46 20.14 16.20 6.53
CA GLY A 46 19.80 16.04 7.95
C GLY A 46 18.40 15.50 8.21
N LYS A 47 17.64 15.14 7.17
CA LYS A 47 16.30 14.52 7.26
C LYS A 47 16.39 13.01 7.06
N ARG A 48 15.54 12.28 7.76
CA ARG A 48 15.47 10.81 7.72
C ARG A 48 14.03 10.36 7.51
N PHE A 49 13.82 9.07 7.31
CA PHE A 49 12.48 8.50 7.41
C PHE A 49 11.90 8.70 8.81
N ASP A 50 10.63 9.04 8.87
CA ASP A 50 9.88 9.20 10.12
C ASP A 50 9.39 7.85 10.65
N GLY A 51 9.24 6.87 9.78
CA GLY A 51 8.71 5.56 10.15
C GLY A 51 8.77 4.51 9.05
N VAL A 52 8.09 3.40 9.33
CA VAL A 52 7.99 2.24 8.45
C VAL A 52 6.57 1.69 8.46
N ASP A 53 6.18 1.07 7.34
CA ASP A 53 4.98 0.28 7.23
C ASP A 53 5.34 -1.21 7.27
N LEU A 54 4.56 -2.00 8.01
CA LEU A 54 4.91 -3.37 8.36
C LEU A 54 3.99 -4.39 7.69
N PHE A 55 4.56 -5.49 7.25
CA PHE A 55 3.82 -6.67 6.86
C PHE A 55 3.78 -7.66 8.02
N LEU A 56 2.57 -8.06 8.44
CA LEU A 56 2.36 -8.94 9.58
C LEU A 56 2.53 -10.42 9.18
N SER A 57 3.70 -10.75 8.66
CA SER A 57 4.08 -12.09 8.21
C SER A 57 5.52 -12.40 8.57
N LEU A 58 5.78 -13.67 8.91
CA LEU A 58 7.14 -14.17 9.11
C LEU A 58 7.96 -14.11 7.81
N PRO A 59 9.28 -13.91 7.88
CA PRO A 59 10.11 -13.76 9.08
C PRO A 59 10.19 -12.33 9.66
N HIS A 60 9.34 -11.38 9.25
CA HIS A 60 9.37 -10.01 9.81
C HIS A 60 8.60 -9.90 11.12
N THR A 61 7.28 -9.86 11.06
CA THR A 61 6.42 -9.70 12.23
C THR A 61 5.32 -10.76 12.18
N ASP A 62 5.28 -11.66 13.14
CA ASP A 62 4.24 -12.70 13.19
C ASP A 62 2.88 -12.07 13.46
N ILE A 63 1.85 -12.46 12.71
CA ILE A 63 0.46 -12.07 12.96
C ILE A 63 -0.03 -12.59 14.32
N ASP A 64 0.61 -13.62 14.86
CA ASP A 64 0.34 -14.20 16.18
C ASP A 64 1.31 -13.70 17.27
N SER A 65 2.10 -12.64 17.02
CA SER A 65 3.01 -12.04 17.99
C SER A 65 2.36 -11.82 19.35
N SER A 66 3.07 -12.20 20.40
CA SER A 66 2.69 -11.91 21.79
C SER A 66 2.81 -10.42 22.11
N ASP A 67 2.24 -10.01 23.22
CA ASP A 67 2.38 -8.63 23.71
C ASP A 67 3.85 -8.28 24.03
N ASP A 68 4.64 -9.26 24.49
CA ASP A 68 6.08 -9.07 24.75
C ASP A 68 6.88 -8.93 23.45
N ASP A 69 6.54 -9.65 22.39
CA ASP A 69 7.19 -9.50 21.09
C ASP A 69 6.88 -8.13 20.50
N LEU A 70 5.65 -7.65 20.64
CA LEU A 70 5.24 -6.33 20.19
C LEU A 70 5.92 -5.22 21.01
N ALA A 71 6.18 -5.44 22.30
CA ALA A 71 6.94 -4.49 23.12
C ALA A 71 8.40 -4.42 22.64
N LYS A 72 9.04 -5.56 22.36
CA LYS A 72 10.40 -5.59 21.78
C LYS A 72 10.47 -4.91 20.41
N LEU A 73 9.47 -5.15 19.54
CA LEU A 73 9.37 -4.47 18.25
C LEU A 73 9.26 -2.95 18.43
N ALA A 74 8.43 -2.49 19.38
CA ALA A 74 8.27 -1.07 19.67
C ALA A 74 9.56 -0.43 20.19
N GLU A 75 10.29 -1.10 21.08
CA GLU A 75 11.60 -0.66 21.58
C GLU A 75 12.63 -0.58 20.45
N ASN A 76 12.65 -1.59 19.56
CA ASN A 76 13.55 -1.61 18.41
C ASN A 76 13.30 -0.44 17.46
N LEU A 77 12.04 -0.21 17.08
CA LEU A 77 11.66 0.94 16.26
C LEU A 77 12.04 2.27 16.92
N ALA A 78 11.73 2.42 18.20
CA ALA A 78 12.04 3.63 18.96
C ALA A 78 13.57 3.90 19.04
N SER A 79 14.39 2.84 19.22
CA SER A 79 15.86 2.96 19.26
C SER A 79 16.42 3.50 17.94
N LYS A 80 15.75 3.21 16.82
CA LYS A 80 16.10 3.69 15.48
C LYS A 80 15.41 5.02 15.12
N ARG A 81 14.61 5.58 16.03
CA ARG A 81 13.79 6.79 15.81
C ARG A 81 12.73 6.62 14.71
N LEU A 82 12.28 5.40 14.48
CA LEU A 82 11.23 5.05 13.53
C LEU A 82 9.90 4.84 14.27
N ARG A 83 8.79 5.11 13.59
CA ARG A 83 7.44 4.80 14.05
C ARG A 83 6.80 3.75 13.16
N ALA A 84 5.83 3.01 13.66
CA ALA A 84 4.99 2.15 12.84
C ALA A 84 3.87 2.96 12.20
N GLY A 85 3.62 2.71 10.93
CA GLY A 85 2.53 3.27 10.13
C GLY A 85 1.43 2.27 9.83
N SER A 86 1.16 2.08 8.54
CA SER A 86 0.20 1.09 8.06
C SER A 86 0.70 -0.33 8.31
N LEU A 87 -0.25 -1.25 8.55
CA LEU A 87 0.03 -2.66 8.79
C LEU A 87 -0.68 -3.49 7.71
N VAL A 88 0.06 -4.31 7.00
CA VAL A 88 -0.51 -5.24 6.01
C VAL A 88 -1.00 -6.49 6.72
N ALA A 89 -2.30 -6.75 6.67
CA ALA A 89 -2.90 -7.97 7.19
C ALA A 89 -2.65 -9.14 6.22
N PRO A 90 -2.12 -10.29 6.67
CA PRO A 90 -1.89 -11.44 5.81
C PRO A 90 -3.19 -12.21 5.55
N VAL A 91 -4.08 -11.62 4.75
CA VAL A 91 -5.45 -12.15 4.54
C VAL A 91 -5.52 -13.34 3.58
N TRP A 92 -4.44 -13.69 2.90
CA TRP A 92 -4.40 -14.71 1.84
C TRP A 92 -4.32 -16.14 2.37
N PRO A 93 -4.83 -17.16 1.62
CA PRO A 93 -4.78 -18.56 2.05
C PRO A 93 -3.38 -19.07 2.45
N PRO A 94 -2.29 -18.79 1.70
CA PRO A 94 -0.96 -19.28 2.07
C PRO A 94 -0.43 -18.78 3.41
N THR A 95 -0.99 -17.69 3.94
CA THR A 95 -0.61 -17.09 5.23
C THR A 95 -1.59 -17.41 6.35
N GLY A 96 -2.47 -18.38 6.15
CA GLY A 96 -3.50 -18.75 7.11
C GLY A 96 -4.77 -17.90 7.06
N GLY A 97 -4.88 -17.05 6.05
CA GLY A 97 -6.09 -16.29 5.74
C GLY A 97 -7.06 -17.05 4.84
N GLY A 98 -7.87 -16.31 4.12
CA GLY A 98 -8.89 -16.85 3.22
C GLY A 98 -9.15 -15.94 2.04
N SER A 99 -10.41 -15.70 1.71
CA SER A 99 -10.83 -14.83 0.62
C SER A 99 -12.07 -14.04 1.00
N ALA A 100 -12.09 -12.76 0.67
CA ALA A 100 -13.28 -11.93 0.89
C ALA A 100 -14.46 -12.33 0.02
N MET A 101 -14.22 -13.07 -1.07
CA MET A 101 -15.21 -13.57 -2.03
C MET A 101 -15.51 -15.05 -1.84
N GLY A 102 -14.76 -15.75 -0.99
CA GLY A 102 -14.80 -17.19 -0.86
C GLY A 102 -16.03 -17.77 -0.16
N SER A 103 -15.92 -19.04 0.21
CA SER A 103 -16.89 -19.74 1.06
C SER A 103 -17.00 -19.07 2.45
N GLU A 104 -17.98 -19.46 3.23
CA GLU A 104 -18.14 -18.96 4.60
C GLU A 104 -16.87 -19.21 5.46
N THR A 105 -16.25 -20.38 5.32
CA THR A 105 -15.01 -20.72 6.01
C THR A 105 -13.84 -19.81 5.59
N GLU A 106 -13.68 -19.55 4.30
CA GLU A 106 -12.60 -18.67 3.79
C GLU A 106 -12.83 -17.22 4.22
N ARG A 107 -14.08 -16.76 4.21
CA ARG A 107 -14.42 -15.42 4.71
C ARG A 107 -14.16 -15.30 6.22
N ALA A 108 -14.49 -16.34 7.00
CA ALA A 108 -14.21 -16.38 8.43
C ALA A 108 -12.69 -16.34 8.71
N ALA A 109 -11.88 -17.07 7.93
CA ALA A 109 -10.42 -17.02 8.02
C ALA A 109 -9.88 -15.62 7.69
N PHE A 110 -10.38 -14.98 6.62
CA PHE A 110 -10.08 -13.59 6.26
C PHE A 110 -10.34 -12.64 7.44
N LEU A 111 -11.54 -12.67 8.00
CA LEU A 111 -11.95 -11.83 9.14
C LEU A 111 -11.09 -12.07 10.38
N THR A 112 -10.66 -13.32 10.60
CA THR A 112 -9.75 -13.67 11.68
C THR A 112 -8.40 -12.98 11.56
N GLN A 113 -7.82 -12.94 10.35
CA GLN A 113 -6.56 -12.23 10.12
C GLN A 113 -6.71 -10.72 10.29
N VAL A 114 -7.81 -10.13 9.81
CA VAL A 114 -8.11 -8.71 10.05
C VAL A 114 -8.18 -8.42 11.55
N LYS A 115 -8.86 -9.26 12.33
CA LYS A 115 -8.97 -9.09 13.79
C LYS A 115 -7.60 -9.14 14.48
N LYS A 116 -6.75 -10.09 14.10
CA LYS A 116 -5.39 -10.21 14.64
C LYS A 116 -4.55 -8.97 14.29
N ALA A 117 -4.60 -8.50 13.04
CA ALA A 117 -3.90 -7.29 12.62
C ALA A 117 -4.38 -6.05 13.39
N CYS A 118 -5.68 -5.89 13.60
CA CYS A 118 -6.25 -4.81 14.40
C CYS A 118 -5.80 -4.87 15.87
N ARG A 119 -5.69 -6.06 16.47
CA ARG A 119 -5.13 -6.26 17.81
C ARG A 119 -3.68 -5.75 17.88
N ILE A 120 -2.84 -6.13 16.92
CA ILE A 120 -1.45 -5.66 16.84
C ILE A 120 -1.42 -4.14 16.70
N GLY A 121 -2.22 -3.59 15.79
CA GLY A 121 -2.30 -2.14 15.57
C GLY A 121 -2.64 -1.37 16.84
N ARG A 122 -3.64 -1.84 17.60
CA ARG A 122 -4.01 -1.26 18.90
C ARG A 122 -2.87 -1.35 19.92
N LYS A 123 -2.23 -2.53 20.02
CA LYS A 123 -1.12 -2.69 20.97
C LYS A 123 0.05 -1.76 20.66
N LEU A 124 0.43 -1.59 19.39
CA LEU A 124 1.49 -0.66 19.00
C LEU A 124 1.12 0.81 19.28
N ARG A 125 -0.18 1.18 19.23
CA ARG A 125 -0.64 2.51 19.67
C ARG A 125 -0.56 2.67 21.19
N ASP A 126 -0.97 1.67 21.94
CA ASP A 126 -0.88 1.69 23.42
C ASP A 126 0.59 1.84 23.87
N LEU A 127 1.52 1.22 23.15
CA LEU A 127 2.96 1.37 23.30
C LEU A 127 3.51 2.72 22.77
N LYS A 128 2.67 3.58 22.20
CA LYS A 128 3.03 4.91 21.69
C LYS A 128 4.00 4.92 20.49
N ILE A 129 4.22 3.78 19.86
CA ILE A 129 5.08 3.66 18.67
C ILE A 129 4.30 3.88 17.37
N ARG A 130 2.96 3.80 17.40
CA ARG A 130 2.05 4.04 16.28
C ARG A 130 1.03 5.13 16.67
N GLN A 131 0.67 6.03 15.74
CA GLN A 131 -0.19 7.18 16.05
C GLN A 131 -1.60 7.06 15.49
N TYR A 132 -1.79 6.30 14.42
CA TYR A 132 -3.06 6.20 13.70
C TYR A 132 -3.29 4.74 13.28
N GLY A 133 -4.56 4.45 12.96
CA GLY A 133 -4.99 3.11 12.61
C GLY A 133 -5.32 2.98 11.14
N VAL A 134 -4.45 2.31 10.37
CA VAL A 134 -4.72 1.83 9.02
C VAL A 134 -4.20 0.40 8.92
N ILE A 135 -5.10 -0.53 8.56
CA ILE A 135 -4.78 -1.92 8.24
C ILE A 135 -5.03 -2.10 6.74
N ARG A 136 -3.99 -2.43 5.99
CA ARG A 136 -4.09 -2.73 4.57
C ARG A 136 -4.69 -4.10 4.38
N ILE A 137 -5.65 -4.21 3.48
CA ILE A 137 -6.31 -5.44 3.02
C ILE A 137 -6.46 -5.41 1.49
N ASP A 138 -6.82 -6.54 0.90
CA ASP A 138 -7.34 -6.68 -0.45
C ASP A 138 -8.43 -7.76 -0.49
N SER A 139 -8.93 -8.16 -1.66
CA SER A 139 -10.00 -9.17 -1.74
C SER A 139 -9.51 -10.61 -1.56
N ALA A 140 -8.21 -10.85 -1.65
CA ALA A 140 -7.61 -12.20 -1.62
C ALA A 140 -8.28 -13.16 -2.62
N ALA A 141 -8.64 -12.66 -3.81
CA ALA A 141 -9.34 -13.42 -4.85
C ALA A 141 -8.87 -12.95 -6.24
N SER A 142 -8.96 -13.82 -7.25
CA SER A 142 -8.56 -13.49 -8.61
C SER A 142 -9.68 -12.88 -9.46
N PRO A 143 -9.37 -12.01 -10.45
CA PRO A 143 -10.35 -11.50 -11.41
C PRO A 143 -11.03 -12.61 -12.20
N GLY A 144 -10.33 -13.71 -12.52
CA GLY A 144 -10.91 -14.84 -13.26
C GLY A 144 -12.03 -15.55 -12.50
N GLU A 145 -11.87 -15.74 -11.19
CA GLU A 145 -12.94 -16.29 -10.35
C GLU A 145 -14.09 -15.27 -10.18
N TRP A 146 -13.76 -14.00 -10.03
CA TRP A 146 -14.76 -12.94 -9.95
C TRP A 146 -15.64 -12.86 -11.21
N ALA A 147 -15.07 -13.03 -12.39
CA ALA A 147 -15.75 -12.93 -13.66
C ALA A 147 -16.84 -13.99 -13.88
N LYS A 148 -16.90 -15.04 -13.07
CA LYS A 148 -17.95 -16.08 -13.13
C LYS A 148 -19.32 -15.54 -12.67
N ASP A 149 -19.34 -14.58 -11.75
CA ASP A 149 -20.53 -13.88 -11.26
C ASP A 149 -20.12 -12.50 -10.72
N PRO A 150 -19.86 -11.51 -11.59
CA PRO A 150 -19.31 -10.22 -11.19
C PRO A 150 -20.13 -9.50 -10.11
N ASP A 151 -21.44 -9.48 -10.27
CA ASP A 151 -22.33 -8.78 -9.33
C ASP A 151 -22.43 -9.51 -7.99
N GLY A 152 -22.62 -10.82 -7.99
CA GLY A 152 -22.70 -11.62 -6.78
C GLY A 152 -21.37 -11.63 -6.03
N ASN A 153 -20.27 -11.76 -6.75
CA ASN A 153 -18.94 -11.76 -6.16
C ASN A 153 -18.54 -10.39 -5.58
N THR A 154 -18.87 -9.27 -6.26
CA THR A 154 -18.68 -7.93 -5.71
C THR A 154 -19.51 -7.71 -4.44
N LYS A 155 -20.77 -8.20 -4.41
CA LYS A 155 -21.61 -8.16 -3.20
C LYS A 155 -21.01 -8.93 -2.05
N LYS A 156 -20.42 -10.10 -2.29
CA LYS A 156 -19.72 -10.90 -1.26
C LYS A 156 -18.51 -10.17 -0.69
N ILE A 157 -17.66 -9.60 -1.56
CA ILE A 157 -16.51 -8.80 -1.12
C ILE A 157 -16.99 -7.62 -0.27
N ALA A 158 -17.98 -6.87 -0.74
CA ALA A 158 -18.53 -5.73 -0.01
C ALA A 158 -19.10 -6.12 1.35
N GLN A 159 -19.78 -7.27 1.45
CA GLN A 159 -20.29 -7.81 2.71
C GLN A 159 -19.15 -8.14 3.66
N THR A 160 -18.12 -8.86 3.18
CA THR A 160 -16.95 -9.21 4.01
C THR A 160 -16.21 -7.96 4.50
N PHE A 161 -16.07 -6.94 3.67
CA PHE A 161 -15.45 -5.67 4.07
C PHE A 161 -16.31 -4.90 5.09
N ARG A 162 -17.63 -4.97 5.02
CA ARG A 162 -18.51 -4.43 6.08
C ARG A 162 -18.34 -5.16 7.40
N GLU A 163 -18.27 -6.49 7.38
CA GLU A 163 -18.02 -7.31 8.58
C GLU A 163 -16.63 -6.98 9.17
N ALA A 164 -15.61 -6.89 8.32
CA ALA A 164 -14.26 -6.48 8.71
C ALA A 164 -14.24 -5.04 9.28
N SER A 165 -15.05 -4.13 8.75
CA SER A 165 -15.12 -2.75 9.26
C SER A 165 -15.61 -2.68 10.70
N ALA A 166 -16.58 -3.50 11.08
CA ALA A 166 -17.05 -3.57 12.46
C ALA A 166 -15.92 -4.03 13.41
N ILE A 167 -15.13 -5.03 12.99
CA ILE A 167 -13.96 -5.46 13.74
C ILE A 167 -12.95 -4.31 13.87
N ALA A 168 -12.65 -3.62 12.79
CA ALA A 168 -11.69 -2.51 12.80
C ALA A 168 -12.14 -1.37 13.73
N GLU A 169 -13.42 -1.01 13.71
CA GLU A 169 -14.02 0.00 14.61
C GLU A 169 -13.81 -0.34 16.08
N ASP A 170 -14.00 -1.59 16.50
CA ASP A 170 -13.78 -2.05 17.87
C ASP A 170 -12.34 -1.85 18.36
N TYR A 171 -11.38 -1.87 17.44
CA TYR A 171 -9.97 -1.63 17.74
C TYR A 171 -9.51 -0.18 17.47
N GLY A 172 -10.39 0.68 16.95
CA GLY A 172 -10.07 2.04 16.53
C GLY A 172 -9.16 2.08 15.31
N GLU A 173 -9.28 1.09 14.41
CA GLU A 173 -8.57 0.98 13.16
C GLU A 173 -9.46 1.37 11.96
N ARG A 174 -8.83 1.66 10.82
CA ARG A 174 -9.48 1.76 9.51
C ARG A 174 -8.88 0.74 8.58
N LEU A 175 -9.64 0.31 7.58
CA LEU A 175 -9.22 -0.63 6.56
C LEU A 175 -8.94 0.13 5.26
N ALA A 176 -7.71 0.03 4.76
CA ALA A 176 -7.33 0.53 3.46
C ALA A 176 -7.27 -0.63 2.47
N ALA A 177 -8.18 -0.63 1.50
CA ALA A 177 -8.27 -1.66 0.48
C ALA A 177 -7.37 -1.29 -0.70
N GLU A 178 -6.30 -2.05 -0.90
CA GLU A 178 -5.36 -1.82 -1.99
C GLU A 178 -5.85 -2.47 -3.28
N GLY A 179 -6.07 -1.63 -4.30
CA GLY A 179 -6.48 -2.08 -5.61
C GLY A 179 -5.29 -2.37 -6.50
N GLU A 180 -5.21 -3.62 -6.98
CA GLU A 180 -4.25 -4.07 -7.98
C GLU A 180 -4.97 -4.81 -9.10
N ILE A 181 -4.37 -4.87 -10.29
CA ILE A 181 -4.97 -5.56 -11.45
C ILE A 181 -5.21 -7.05 -11.21
N CYS A 182 -4.62 -7.64 -10.19
CA CYS A 182 -4.77 -9.06 -9.81
C CYS A 182 -5.88 -9.32 -8.78
N TRP A 183 -6.48 -8.28 -8.14
CA TRP A 183 -7.47 -8.49 -7.10
C TRP A 183 -8.90 -8.34 -7.58
N ALA A 184 -9.71 -9.37 -7.35
CA ALA A 184 -11.12 -9.44 -7.71
C ALA A 184 -11.93 -8.25 -7.17
N GLY A 185 -12.74 -7.63 -8.02
CA GLY A 185 -13.56 -6.47 -7.66
C GLY A 185 -12.77 -5.20 -7.40
N MET A 186 -11.42 -5.26 -7.47
CA MET A 186 -10.49 -4.16 -7.20
C MET A 186 -9.48 -3.97 -8.34
N HIS A 187 -9.65 -4.68 -9.46
CA HIS A 187 -8.71 -4.77 -10.57
C HIS A 187 -8.79 -3.60 -11.58
N SER A 188 -9.64 -2.62 -11.33
CA SER A 188 -9.68 -1.35 -12.06
C SER A 188 -10.17 -0.21 -11.17
N TRP A 189 -9.94 1.02 -11.61
CA TRP A 189 -10.37 2.20 -10.88
C TRP A 189 -11.89 2.27 -10.68
N ARG A 190 -12.71 1.91 -11.69
CA ARG A 190 -14.17 1.91 -11.56
C ARG A 190 -14.67 0.81 -10.64
N ARG A 191 -14.04 -0.37 -10.68
CA ARG A 191 -14.39 -1.46 -9.76
C ARG A 191 -14.10 -1.12 -8.32
N ASN A 192 -12.99 -0.42 -8.05
CA ASN A 192 -12.70 0.09 -6.72
C ASN A 192 -13.75 1.11 -6.25
N VAL A 193 -14.13 2.09 -7.08
CA VAL A 193 -15.20 3.04 -6.73
C VAL A 193 -16.51 2.29 -6.43
N GLN A 194 -16.93 1.40 -7.33
CA GLN A 194 -18.15 0.58 -7.16
C GLN A 194 -18.11 -0.22 -5.84
N LEU A 195 -16.98 -0.84 -5.54
CA LEU A 195 -16.81 -1.62 -4.30
C LEU A 195 -16.92 -0.71 -3.07
N MET A 196 -16.24 0.43 -3.05
CA MET A 196 -16.29 1.38 -1.92
C MET A 196 -17.71 1.92 -1.69
N GLU A 197 -18.43 2.28 -2.76
CA GLU A 197 -19.84 2.68 -2.69
C GLU A 197 -20.71 1.56 -2.11
N MET A 198 -20.50 0.34 -2.58
CA MET A 198 -21.26 -0.83 -2.12
C MET A 198 -20.95 -1.20 -0.67
N VAL A 199 -19.70 -1.05 -0.21
CA VAL A 199 -19.32 -1.20 1.20
C VAL A 199 -20.04 -0.18 2.06
N GLY A 200 -20.13 1.08 1.64
CA GLY A 200 -20.90 2.12 2.32
C GLY A 200 -20.40 2.46 3.73
N ARG A 201 -19.11 2.33 4.01
CA ARG A 201 -18.47 2.59 5.31
C ARG A 201 -17.29 3.57 5.19
N PRO A 202 -17.48 4.78 4.62
CA PRO A 202 -16.36 5.66 4.24
C PRO A 202 -15.53 6.19 5.44
N LYS A 203 -16.04 6.07 6.66
CA LYS A 203 -15.28 6.43 7.87
C LYS A 203 -14.26 5.36 8.26
N THR A 204 -14.52 4.10 7.92
CA THR A 204 -13.72 2.95 8.37
C THR A 204 -13.04 2.22 7.23
N VAL A 205 -13.66 2.15 6.05
CA VAL A 205 -13.10 1.48 4.86
C VAL A 205 -12.85 2.52 3.79
N GLY A 206 -11.62 2.55 3.30
CA GLY A 206 -11.22 3.41 2.20
C GLY A 206 -10.26 2.70 1.26
N PHE A 207 -9.79 3.44 0.27
CA PHE A 207 -8.85 2.98 -0.73
C PHE A 207 -7.41 3.22 -0.28
N GLN A 208 -6.52 2.26 -0.49
CA GLN A 208 -5.09 2.50 -0.51
C GLN A 208 -4.67 2.76 -1.95
N ALA A 209 -4.11 3.93 -2.19
CA ALA A 209 -3.54 4.28 -3.46
C ALA A 209 -2.06 3.92 -3.47
N ASP A 210 -1.67 2.97 -4.32
CA ASP A 210 -0.29 2.76 -4.71
C ASP A 210 -0.08 3.29 -6.13
N MET A 211 0.95 4.11 -6.35
CA MET A 211 1.19 4.75 -7.63
C MET A 211 1.49 3.75 -8.74
N ALA A 212 2.25 2.70 -8.44
CA ALA A 212 2.63 1.70 -9.42
C ALA A 212 1.42 0.86 -9.87
N HIS A 213 0.58 0.42 -8.93
CA HIS A 213 -0.60 -0.37 -9.25
C HIS A 213 -1.67 0.46 -9.95
N THR A 214 -1.92 1.67 -9.49
CA THR A 214 -2.94 2.55 -10.07
C THR A 214 -2.56 3.05 -11.45
N MET A 215 -1.27 3.20 -11.77
CA MET A 215 -0.83 3.50 -13.14
C MET A 215 -1.36 2.44 -14.12
N LEU A 216 -1.32 1.15 -13.75
CA LEU A 216 -1.78 0.07 -14.60
C LEU A 216 -3.30 0.08 -14.86
N PHE A 217 -4.09 0.70 -13.99
CA PHE A 217 -5.52 0.89 -14.24
C PHE A 217 -5.77 1.76 -15.47
N THR A 218 -4.86 2.70 -15.79
CA THR A 218 -5.00 3.52 -17.00
C THR A 218 -4.94 2.68 -18.28
N MET A 219 -4.26 1.54 -18.23
CA MET A 219 -4.12 0.61 -19.36
C MET A 219 -5.27 -0.39 -19.48
N GLY A 220 -6.08 -0.58 -18.43
CA GLY A 220 -7.23 -1.49 -18.45
C GLY A 220 -6.88 -2.96 -18.65
N TYR A 221 -5.81 -3.46 -18.04
CA TYR A 221 -5.31 -4.84 -18.27
C TYR A 221 -6.35 -5.93 -18.02
N ASN A 222 -7.06 -5.91 -16.92
CA ASN A 222 -8.11 -6.89 -16.59
C ASN A 222 -9.52 -6.29 -16.67
N ALA A 223 -9.64 -5.06 -17.18
CA ALA A 223 -10.89 -4.34 -17.37
C ALA A 223 -10.75 -3.40 -18.58
N PRO A 224 -10.75 -3.94 -19.81
CA PRO A 224 -10.55 -3.13 -21.02
C PRO A 224 -11.64 -2.05 -21.21
N GLU A 225 -12.82 -2.25 -20.62
CA GLU A 225 -13.92 -1.28 -20.59
C GLU A 225 -13.61 -0.04 -19.73
N ASP A 226 -12.67 -0.14 -18.79
CA ASP A 226 -12.25 0.94 -17.89
C ASP A 226 -10.97 1.65 -18.34
N ARG A 227 -10.45 1.27 -19.51
CA ARG A 227 -9.23 1.81 -20.09
C ARG A 227 -9.32 3.32 -20.33
N LEU A 228 -8.22 4.01 -20.07
CA LEU A 228 -8.08 5.45 -20.30
C LEU A 228 -7.05 5.77 -21.38
N LEU A 229 -6.10 4.88 -21.64
CA LEU A 229 -5.05 4.99 -22.65
C LEU A 229 -5.23 3.92 -23.75
N PRO A 230 -4.85 4.17 -25.00
CA PRO A 230 -4.98 3.15 -26.05
C PRO A 230 -4.15 1.90 -25.76
N PRO A 231 -4.49 0.72 -26.33
CA PRO A 231 -3.75 -0.53 -26.11
C PRO A 231 -2.28 -0.46 -26.50
N ASP A 232 -1.99 0.33 -27.53
CA ASP A 232 -0.68 0.58 -28.13
C ASP A 232 -0.09 1.92 -27.68
N PHE A 233 -0.41 2.35 -26.47
CA PHE A 233 0.02 3.63 -25.91
C PHE A 233 1.54 3.80 -25.99
N ASP A 234 1.95 4.93 -26.56
CA ASP A 234 3.35 5.33 -26.57
C ASP A 234 3.78 5.91 -25.21
N TRP A 235 4.54 5.13 -24.46
CA TRP A 235 5.03 5.51 -23.14
C TRP A 235 5.95 6.74 -23.13
N SER A 236 6.41 7.23 -24.28
CA SER A 236 7.12 8.49 -24.40
C SER A 236 6.20 9.72 -24.22
N ASN A 237 4.88 9.55 -24.37
CA ASN A 237 3.89 10.60 -24.20
C ASN A 237 3.49 10.77 -22.71
N GLY A 238 4.41 11.28 -21.90
CA GLY A 238 4.21 11.48 -20.46
C GLY A 238 3.07 12.41 -20.09
N GLU A 239 2.70 13.37 -20.95
CA GLU A 239 1.59 14.30 -20.68
C GLU A 239 0.22 13.60 -20.81
N GLU A 240 0.05 12.71 -21.80
CA GLU A 240 -1.18 11.92 -21.95
C GLU A 240 -1.34 10.93 -20.80
N LEU A 241 -0.24 10.25 -20.40
CA LEU A 241 -0.22 9.43 -19.20
C LEU A 241 -0.65 10.22 -17.96
N ALA A 242 -0.05 11.40 -17.74
CA ALA A 242 -0.38 12.24 -16.59
C ALA A 242 -1.85 12.69 -16.60
N ALA A 243 -2.42 12.99 -17.77
CA ALA A 243 -3.83 13.36 -17.89
C ALA A 243 -4.76 12.19 -17.54
N ALA A 244 -4.46 10.99 -18.08
CA ALA A 244 -5.19 9.76 -17.77
C ALA A 244 -5.08 9.40 -16.28
N TYR A 245 -3.87 9.51 -15.72
CA TYR A 245 -3.59 9.24 -14.32
C TYR A 245 -4.36 10.19 -13.39
N ARG A 246 -4.34 11.51 -13.64
CA ARG A 246 -5.12 12.50 -12.88
C ARG A 246 -6.63 12.22 -12.93
N LYS A 247 -7.16 11.83 -14.09
CA LYS A 247 -8.58 11.47 -14.22
C LYS A 247 -8.95 10.28 -13.34
N MET A 248 -8.13 9.23 -13.36
CA MET A 248 -8.30 8.04 -12.53
C MET A 248 -8.16 8.38 -11.04
N ALA A 249 -7.09 9.07 -10.66
CA ALA A 249 -6.84 9.48 -9.28
C ALA A 249 -7.97 10.38 -8.75
N GLY A 250 -8.50 11.31 -9.56
CA GLY A 250 -9.64 12.15 -9.20
C GLY A 250 -10.89 11.37 -8.81
N ALA A 251 -11.14 10.20 -9.43
CA ALA A 251 -12.26 9.34 -9.07
C ALA A 251 -12.02 8.54 -7.77
N LEU A 252 -10.77 8.14 -7.50
CA LEU A 252 -10.41 7.32 -6.33
C LEU A 252 -10.03 8.16 -5.09
N ARG A 253 -9.51 9.37 -5.29
CA ARG A 253 -9.05 10.27 -4.22
C ARG A 253 -10.06 10.50 -3.09
N PRO A 254 -11.39 10.67 -3.34
CA PRO A 254 -12.37 10.80 -2.24
C PRO A 254 -12.43 9.60 -1.28
N TRP A 255 -11.99 8.44 -1.74
CA TRP A 255 -11.96 7.19 -0.97
C TRP A 255 -10.59 6.90 -0.36
N THR A 256 -9.54 7.61 -0.80
CA THR A 256 -8.15 7.32 -0.41
C THR A 256 -7.87 7.72 1.03
N ILE A 257 -7.41 6.76 1.83
CA ILE A 257 -7.06 6.95 3.25
C ILE A 257 -5.63 6.50 3.57
N ASP A 258 -4.93 5.93 2.60
CA ASP A 258 -3.53 5.52 2.67
C ASP A 258 -2.88 5.71 1.30
N PHE A 259 -1.57 6.05 1.26
CA PHE A 259 -0.93 6.41 0.02
C PHE A 259 0.53 5.94 -0.03
N HIS A 260 0.84 5.21 -1.11
CA HIS A 260 2.19 4.76 -1.41
C HIS A 260 2.74 5.44 -2.66
N ASP A 261 3.89 6.08 -2.51
CA ASP A 261 4.74 6.47 -3.63
C ASP A 261 5.43 5.22 -4.17
N ALA A 262 5.35 4.99 -5.45
CA ALA A 262 6.01 3.87 -6.13
C ALA A 262 6.25 4.19 -7.60
N GLN A 263 7.30 3.60 -8.19
CA GLN A 263 7.61 3.70 -9.61
C GLN A 263 7.32 2.38 -10.31
N ASN A 264 6.87 2.43 -11.56
CA ASN A 264 6.56 1.27 -12.38
C ASN A 264 7.10 1.45 -13.79
N ASP A 265 7.61 0.39 -14.40
CA ASP A 265 8.11 0.39 -15.79
C ASP A 265 7.06 0.00 -16.83
N GLY A 266 5.82 -0.24 -16.43
CA GLY A 266 4.72 -0.64 -17.31
C GLY A 266 4.77 -2.12 -17.73
N THR A 267 5.73 -2.91 -17.25
CA THR A 267 5.85 -4.33 -17.62
C THR A 267 4.86 -5.18 -16.83
N VAL A 268 3.94 -5.84 -17.53
CA VAL A 268 2.98 -6.78 -16.95
C VAL A 268 3.14 -8.13 -17.64
N LYS A 269 3.38 -9.19 -16.85
CA LYS A 269 3.57 -10.56 -17.34
C LYS A 269 2.35 -11.47 -17.21
N GLY A 270 1.17 -10.89 -17.05
CA GLY A 270 -0.08 -11.62 -16.89
C GLY A 270 -0.97 -10.99 -15.82
N SER A 271 -1.98 -11.72 -15.37
CA SER A 271 -3.02 -11.25 -14.42
C SER A 271 -2.91 -11.83 -13.01
N GLY A 272 -1.77 -12.38 -12.65
CA GLY A 272 -1.54 -12.97 -11.33
C GLY A 272 -0.86 -12.01 -10.37
N SER A 273 -0.47 -12.53 -9.20
CA SER A 273 0.16 -11.76 -8.13
C SER A 273 1.56 -11.25 -8.47
N HIS A 274 2.00 -10.30 -7.73
CA HIS A 274 3.29 -9.63 -7.59
C HIS A 274 4.14 -9.43 -8.85
N ASP A 275 4.78 -10.46 -9.39
CA ASP A 275 5.61 -10.40 -10.61
C ASP A 275 4.81 -10.12 -11.90
N LYS A 276 3.49 -10.10 -11.80
CA LYS A 276 2.55 -9.92 -12.91
C LYS A 276 1.75 -8.62 -12.82
N THR A 277 1.92 -7.86 -11.76
CA THR A 277 1.18 -6.61 -11.49
C THR A 277 1.94 -5.35 -11.86
N GLY A 278 2.93 -5.49 -12.74
CA GLY A 278 3.85 -4.42 -13.09
C GLY A 278 5.08 -4.41 -12.17
N ARG A 279 6.23 -4.20 -12.79
CA ARG A 279 7.49 -4.20 -12.05
C ARG A 279 7.65 -2.87 -11.31
N HIS A 280 7.64 -2.91 -10.00
CA HIS A 280 8.14 -1.79 -9.21
C HIS A 280 9.63 -1.59 -9.48
N CYS A 281 10.04 -0.37 -9.66
CA CYS A 281 11.42 -0.01 -9.94
C CYS A 281 11.88 1.17 -9.08
N GLN A 282 13.19 1.41 -9.07
CA GLN A 282 13.77 2.51 -8.30
C GLN A 282 13.20 3.87 -8.74
N PRO A 283 13.17 4.89 -7.87
CA PRO A 283 12.58 6.20 -8.19
C PRO A 283 13.17 6.85 -9.44
N LEU A 284 14.44 6.59 -9.72
CA LEU A 284 15.18 7.15 -10.85
C LEU A 284 15.49 6.10 -11.93
N ASP A 285 14.74 4.99 -11.97
CA ASP A 285 14.91 3.98 -13.02
C ASP A 285 14.59 4.62 -14.38
N PRO A 286 15.49 4.51 -15.37
CA PRO A 286 15.27 5.10 -16.70
C PRO A 286 14.08 4.49 -17.46
N ASN A 287 13.61 3.30 -17.04
CA ASN A 287 12.42 2.67 -17.59
C ASN A 287 11.14 3.07 -16.85
N GLY A 288 11.25 3.75 -15.71
CA GLY A 288 10.11 4.22 -14.94
C GLY A 288 9.20 5.15 -15.77
N LYS A 289 7.89 5.00 -15.61
CA LYS A 289 6.88 5.71 -16.43
C LYS A 289 6.27 6.92 -15.73
N LEU A 290 6.35 6.97 -14.40
CA LEU A 290 5.76 8.04 -13.60
C LEU A 290 6.78 9.16 -13.34
N ASP A 291 6.35 10.39 -13.45
CA ASP A 291 6.97 11.52 -12.76
C ASP A 291 6.46 11.51 -11.31
N ILE A 292 7.23 10.90 -10.42
CA ILE A 292 6.81 10.64 -9.04
C ILE A 292 6.34 11.92 -8.35
N VAL A 293 7.09 13.02 -8.48
CA VAL A 293 6.73 14.28 -7.80
C VAL A 293 5.45 14.87 -8.37
N ARG A 294 5.32 14.95 -9.69
CA ARG A 294 4.12 15.48 -10.36
C ARG A 294 2.90 14.61 -10.05
N ASP A 295 3.05 13.30 -10.23
CA ASP A 295 1.91 12.38 -10.24
C ASP A 295 1.39 12.07 -8.83
N ALA A 296 2.25 12.11 -7.80
CA ALA A 296 1.83 12.11 -6.39
C ALA A 296 0.88 13.27 -6.07
N GLY A 297 1.05 14.42 -6.74
CA GLY A 297 0.16 15.57 -6.60
C GLY A 297 -1.30 15.26 -6.90
N ALA A 298 -1.59 14.28 -7.80
CA ALA A 298 -2.95 13.86 -8.11
C ALA A 298 -3.68 13.22 -6.91
N TRP A 299 -2.95 12.67 -5.96
CA TRP A 299 -3.48 12.07 -4.73
C TRP A 299 -3.47 13.04 -3.56
N MET A 300 -2.43 13.84 -3.45
CA MET A 300 -2.19 14.72 -2.30
C MET A 300 -2.95 16.03 -2.38
N ARG A 301 -3.45 16.42 -3.56
CA ARG A 301 -4.21 17.65 -3.79
C ARG A 301 -5.48 17.38 -4.57
N ASP A 302 -6.55 18.12 -4.25
CA ASP A 302 -7.78 18.10 -5.04
C ASP A 302 -7.63 18.94 -6.34
N ASP A 303 -8.66 18.97 -7.17
CA ASP A 303 -8.64 19.66 -8.46
C ASP A 303 -8.52 21.20 -8.32
N SER A 304 -8.77 21.74 -7.13
CA SER A 304 -8.52 23.15 -6.79
C SER A 304 -7.09 23.41 -6.29
N GLY A 305 -6.26 22.36 -6.18
CA GLY A 305 -4.91 22.41 -5.63
C GLY A 305 -4.85 22.42 -4.10
N LYS A 306 -6.00 22.22 -3.41
CA LYS A 306 -6.05 22.17 -1.96
C LYS A 306 -5.57 20.79 -1.44
N PRO A 307 -4.74 20.77 -0.38
CA PRO A 307 -4.29 19.52 0.22
C PRO A 307 -5.43 18.64 0.73
N THR A 308 -5.40 17.32 0.47
CA THR A 308 -6.43 16.35 0.88
C THR A 308 -6.24 15.99 2.31
N ARG A 309 -5.38 15.88 3.07
CA ARG A 309 -5.23 15.46 4.50
C ARG A 309 -5.95 14.13 4.84
N ALA A 310 -6.16 13.28 3.85
CA ALA A 310 -6.87 12.02 4.06
C ALA A 310 -6.00 10.95 4.75
N PHE A 311 -4.68 11.06 4.63
CA PHE A 311 -3.68 10.14 5.18
C PHE A 311 -2.62 10.92 5.99
N ALA A 312 -1.97 10.23 6.95
CA ALA A 312 -1.03 10.86 7.88
C ALA A 312 0.43 10.76 7.41
N HIS A 313 0.74 9.82 6.53
CA HIS A 313 2.06 9.61 5.95
C HIS A 313 1.97 9.25 4.48
N ILE A 314 3.09 9.36 3.80
CA ILE A 314 3.36 8.75 2.50
C ILE A 314 4.39 7.65 2.72
N CYS A 315 4.25 6.53 2.03
CA CYS A 315 5.16 5.41 2.16
C CYS A 315 5.75 5.06 0.78
N TRP A 316 7.04 4.74 0.73
CA TRP A 316 7.61 4.20 -0.49
C TRP A 316 7.37 2.69 -0.56
N ASP A 317 6.79 2.22 -1.66
CA ASP A 317 6.70 0.80 -1.97
C ASP A 317 7.75 0.40 -3.02
N GLY A 318 8.78 -0.31 -2.56
CA GLY A 318 9.81 -0.94 -3.39
C GLY A 318 9.57 -2.43 -3.59
N CYS A 319 8.32 -2.86 -3.64
CA CYS A 319 7.96 -4.26 -3.76
C CYS A 319 8.73 -4.96 -4.88
N MET A 320 9.30 -6.13 -4.56
CA MET A 320 10.05 -6.99 -5.47
C MET A 320 11.39 -6.43 -6.00
N PHE A 321 11.96 -5.44 -5.32
CA PHE A 321 13.34 -5.06 -5.63
C PHE A 321 14.28 -6.27 -5.44
N PRO A 322 15.26 -6.48 -6.35
CA PRO A 322 16.30 -7.48 -6.16
C PRO A 322 17.09 -7.23 -4.87
N ASN A 323 17.56 -8.28 -4.20
CA ASN A 323 18.35 -8.15 -2.97
C ASN A 323 19.61 -7.29 -3.16
N ALA A 324 20.25 -7.37 -4.34
CA ALA A 324 21.39 -6.51 -4.65
C ALA A 324 21.06 -5.01 -4.58
N VAL A 325 19.84 -4.63 -5.02
CA VAL A 325 19.33 -3.26 -4.91
C VAL A 325 18.98 -2.94 -3.47
N MET A 326 18.36 -3.88 -2.76
CA MET A 326 17.93 -3.69 -1.38
C MET A 326 19.08 -3.52 -0.40
N HIS A 327 20.20 -4.23 -0.61
CA HIS A 327 21.39 -4.12 0.24
C HIS A 327 22.27 -2.90 -0.08
N ASP A 328 22.00 -2.17 -1.15
CA ASP A 328 22.73 -0.92 -1.45
C ASP A 328 22.14 0.24 -0.63
N PRO A 329 22.89 0.84 0.31
CA PRO A 329 22.44 1.99 1.10
C PRO A 329 22.02 3.19 0.23
N LYS A 330 22.58 3.31 -0.97
CA LYS A 330 22.22 4.37 -1.91
C LYS A 330 20.76 4.30 -2.33
N THR A 331 20.19 3.11 -2.47
CA THR A 331 18.78 2.89 -2.81
C THR A 331 17.86 3.64 -1.82
N TRP A 332 18.11 3.49 -0.53
CA TRP A 332 17.29 4.10 0.53
C TRP A 332 17.46 5.61 0.59
N THR A 333 18.65 6.11 0.32
CA THR A 333 18.91 7.55 0.23
C THR A 333 18.23 8.18 -0.98
N ASP A 334 18.20 7.51 -2.14
CA ASP A 334 17.52 7.98 -3.33
C ASP A 334 15.99 7.95 -3.15
N ILE A 335 15.45 6.90 -2.52
CA ILE A 335 14.04 6.82 -2.13
C ILE A 335 13.68 7.99 -1.20
N LEU A 336 14.43 8.19 -0.13
CA LEU A 336 14.18 9.29 0.81
C LEU A 336 14.23 10.66 0.11
N ARG A 337 15.16 10.86 -0.82
CA ARG A 337 15.29 12.11 -1.57
C ARG A 337 14.02 12.40 -2.39
N ILE A 338 13.51 11.42 -3.11
CA ILE A 338 12.30 11.61 -3.93
C ILE A 338 11.06 11.83 -3.05
N MET A 339 10.92 11.09 -1.95
CA MET A 339 9.81 11.26 -1.03
C MET A 339 9.81 12.62 -0.32
N LEU A 340 11.00 13.13 0.01
CA LEU A 340 11.14 14.50 0.52
C LEU A 340 10.76 15.53 -0.56
N ALA A 341 11.08 15.28 -1.83
CA ALA A 341 10.66 16.15 -2.93
C ALA A 341 9.13 16.15 -3.10
N VAL A 342 8.48 14.98 -3.03
CA VAL A 342 7.01 14.85 -3.04
C VAL A 342 6.39 15.65 -1.87
N ARG A 343 6.89 15.45 -0.65
CA ARG A 343 6.41 16.16 0.54
C ARG A 343 6.60 17.67 0.41
N ASN A 344 7.74 18.12 -0.11
CA ASN A 344 8.01 19.55 -0.30
C ASN A 344 7.10 20.19 -1.35
N ALA A 345 6.77 19.46 -2.42
CA ALA A 345 5.90 19.94 -3.48
C ALA A 345 4.41 19.97 -3.09
N HIS A 346 3.95 18.96 -2.35
CA HIS A 346 2.52 18.70 -2.14
C HIS A 346 2.10 18.63 -0.68
N GLY A 347 3.02 18.45 0.23
CA GLY A 347 2.74 18.46 1.66
C GLY A 347 2.48 19.88 2.20
N TRP A 348 2.32 19.98 3.51
CA TRP A 348 2.20 21.25 4.22
C TRP A 348 2.75 21.09 5.64
N ASN A 349 3.21 22.20 6.19
CA ASN A 349 3.75 22.29 7.56
C ASN A 349 2.65 22.72 8.52
#